data_fb236a885c0b3e1bcb25cdcdb2bb3a0d
#
_entry.id   fb236a885c0b3e1bcb25cdcdb2bb3a0d
#
_cell.length_a   1.000
_cell.length_b   1.000
_cell.length_c   1.000
_cell.angle_alpha   90.00
_cell.angle_beta   90.00
_cell.angle_gamma   90.00
#
_symmetry.space_group_name_H-M   'P 1'
#
loop_
_entity.id
_entity.type
_entity.pdbx_description
1 polymer ?
#
loop_
_entity_poly.entity_id
_entity_poly.type
_entity_poly.pdbx_seq_one_letter_code
_entity_poly.pdbx_strand_id
1 'polypeptide(L)'
;MKKIVIVFTLLVTISVFTFCDQSKAASKIDITNLEDAKKRDAAINKGAASISFDKMEFDFGTVTEGTIVSTVYKVTNSGKTDLIISNAEASCGCTVPVWPKEAIKPGETAEIAVKFNTKGKPNRQSKNITLSTNTAVGREVLKLSGMVTPTIKN
;
A
#
# COMPACT_ATOMS: atom_id res chain seq x y z
N MET A 1 15.82 -30.91 -73.28
CA MET A 1 16.22 -29.74 -72.44
C MET A 1 15.19 -29.32 -71.40
N LYS A 2 13.90 -29.63 -71.57
CA LYS A 2 12.85 -29.27 -70.56
C LYS A 2 12.85 -30.15 -69.29
N LYS A 3 13.37 -31.36 -69.29
CA LYS A 3 13.35 -32.31 -68.20
C LYS A 3 14.47 -32.04 -67.16
N ILE A 4 15.54 -31.39 -67.57
CA ILE A 4 16.69 -31.09 -66.68
C ILE A 4 16.41 -29.85 -65.81
N VAL A 5 15.63 -28.90 -66.32
CA VAL A 5 15.28 -27.69 -65.58
C VAL A 5 14.32 -27.99 -64.44
N ILE A 6 13.40 -28.97 -64.59
CA ILE A 6 12.44 -29.34 -63.56
C ILE A 6 13.12 -30.05 -62.36
N VAL A 7 14.17 -30.85 -62.63
CA VAL A 7 14.94 -31.51 -61.54
C VAL A 7 15.78 -30.52 -60.75
N PHE A 8 16.29 -29.46 -61.41
CA PHE A 8 17.09 -28.44 -60.76
C PHE A 8 16.24 -27.49 -59.90
N THR A 9 15.00 -27.21 -60.33
CA THR A 9 14.06 -26.38 -59.51
C THR A 9 13.50 -27.14 -58.33
N LEU A 10 13.41 -28.48 -58.39
CA LEU A 10 12.94 -29.30 -57.26
C LEU A 10 14.00 -29.44 -56.16
N LEU A 11 15.30 -29.35 -56.51
CA LEU A 11 16.42 -29.48 -55.55
C LEU A 11 16.72 -28.20 -54.78
N VAL A 12 16.28 -27.04 -55.27
CA VAL A 12 16.48 -25.74 -54.62
C VAL A 12 15.42 -25.43 -53.56
N THR A 13 14.27 -26.06 -53.58
CA THR A 13 13.18 -25.80 -52.63
C THR A 13 13.25 -26.58 -51.31
N ILE A 14 14.25 -27.48 -51.16
CA ILE A 14 14.39 -28.34 -49.95
C ILE A 14 15.38 -27.75 -48.92
N SER A 15 16.07 -26.66 -49.25
CA SER A 15 17.16 -26.15 -48.40
C SER A 15 16.79 -25.01 -47.45
N VAL A 16 15.52 -24.66 -47.20
CA VAL A 16 15.12 -23.54 -46.33
C VAL A 16 14.26 -23.99 -45.15
N PHE A 17 14.29 -25.26 -44.78
CA PHE A 17 13.87 -25.65 -43.42
C PHE A 17 15.09 -25.80 -42.52
N THR A 18 15.75 -24.68 -42.20
CA THR A 18 16.62 -24.60 -41.06
C THR A 18 15.76 -24.74 -39.81
N PHE A 19 15.81 -25.94 -39.31
CA PHE A 19 15.40 -26.41 -38.00
C PHE A 19 15.81 -25.38 -36.94
N CYS A 20 14.85 -24.61 -36.45
CA CYS A 20 15.05 -23.84 -35.20
C CYS A 20 15.09 -24.85 -34.09
N ASP A 21 16.29 -25.18 -33.61
CA ASP A 21 16.55 -26.00 -32.45
C ASP A 21 16.00 -25.30 -31.21
N GLN A 22 14.77 -25.67 -30.86
CA GLN A 22 13.99 -25.12 -29.73
C GLN A 22 14.23 -25.93 -28.44
N SER A 23 15.32 -26.70 -28.37
CA SER A 23 15.57 -27.64 -27.29
C SER A 23 16.53 -27.16 -26.19
N LYS A 24 16.94 -25.86 -26.18
CA LYS A 24 17.83 -25.34 -25.13
C LYS A 24 17.22 -24.34 -24.16
N ALA A 25 15.95 -24.00 -24.30
CA ALA A 25 15.28 -23.09 -23.36
C ALA A 25 14.65 -23.78 -22.14
N ALA A 26 14.50 -25.09 -22.16
CA ALA A 26 13.80 -25.83 -21.10
C ALA A 26 14.72 -26.38 -19.98
N SER A 27 16.04 -26.26 -20.10
CA SER A 27 16.97 -26.93 -19.15
C SER A 27 17.57 -26.01 -18.07
N LYS A 28 17.03 -24.80 -17.88
CA LYS A 28 17.43 -23.87 -16.80
C LYS A 28 16.29 -23.47 -15.88
N ILE A 29 15.35 -24.36 -15.63
CA ILE A 29 14.47 -24.21 -14.48
C ILE A 29 15.23 -24.82 -13.31
N ASP A 30 15.97 -23.98 -12.60
CA ASP A 30 16.67 -24.37 -11.39
C ASP A 30 15.61 -24.72 -10.34
N ILE A 31 15.69 -25.91 -9.76
CA ILE A 31 14.72 -26.42 -8.77
C ILE A 31 14.65 -25.48 -7.56
N THR A 32 15.76 -24.77 -7.25
CA THR A 32 15.81 -23.71 -6.24
C THR A 32 14.84 -22.56 -6.52
N ASN A 33 14.65 -22.18 -7.78
CA ASN A 33 13.69 -21.13 -8.17
C ASN A 33 12.22 -21.57 -7.99
N LEU A 34 11.92 -22.87 -8.08
CA LEU A 34 10.59 -23.42 -7.80
C LEU A 34 10.27 -23.44 -6.32
N GLU A 35 11.24 -23.71 -5.48
CA GLU A 35 11.10 -23.65 -4.02
C GLU A 35 10.89 -22.19 -3.54
N ASP A 36 11.63 -21.24 -4.10
CA ASP A 36 11.47 -19.81 -3.82
C ASP A 36 10.16 -19.24 -4.37
N ALA A 37 9.67 -19.74 -5.50
CA ALA A 37 8.34 -19.42 -6.02
C ALA A 37 7.24 -19.97 -5.09
N LYS A 38 7.34 -21.22 -4.65
CA LYS A 38 6.41 -21.82 -3.68
C LYS A 38 6.41 -21.10 -2.34
N LYS A 39 7.57 -20.64 -1.86
CA LYS A 39 7.66 -19.83 -0.63
C LYS A 39 6.98 -18.47 -0.80
N ARG A 40 7.16 -17.84 -1.96
CA ARG A 40 6.48 -16.56 -2.29
C ARG A 40 4.97 -16.75 -2.41
N ASP A 41 4.52 -17.79 -3.10
CA ASP A 41 3.11 -18.12 -3.23
C ASP A 41 2.48 -18.50 -1.89
N ALA A 42 3.20 -19.20 -1.02
CA ALA A 42 2.77 -19.48 0.34
C ALA A 42 2.71 -18.24 1.22
N ALA A 43 3.61 -17.27 1.02
CA ALA A 43 3.57 -15.97 1.70
C ALA A 43 2.39 -15.11 1.19
N ILE A 44 2.10 -15.14 -0.11
CA ILE A 44 0.94 -14.48 -0.72
C ILE A 44 -0.37 -15.16 -0.25
N ASN A 45 -0.39 -16.48 -0.15
CA ASN A 45 -1.54 -17.26 0.31
C ASN A 45 -1.81 -17.18 1.83
N LYS A 46 -0.86 -16.68 2.64
CA LYS A 46 -1.13 -16.33 4.05
C LYS A 46 -2.13 -15.19 4.20
N GLY A 47 -2.45 -14.52 3.10
CA GLY A 47 -3.33 -13.35 3.09
C GLY A 47 -2.56 -12.09 3.50
N ALA A 48 -2.87 -10.98 2.85
CA ALA A 48 -2.29 -9.69 3.19
C ALA A 48 -2.78 -9.23 4.59
N ALA A 49 -2.00 -8.37 5.25
CA ALA A 49 -2.52 -7.58 6.35
C ALA A 49 -3.71 -6.74 5.84
N SER A 50 -4.74 -6.64 6.65
CA SER A 50 -5.93 -5.83 6.36
C SER A 50 -6.22 -4.94 7.55
N ILE A 51 -6.70 -3.73 7.27
CA ILE A 51 -6.93 -2.72 8.30
C ILE A 51 -8.39 -2.31 8.28
N SER A 52 -8.97 -2.17 9.47
CA SER A 52 -10.27 -1.56 9.67
C SER A 52 -10.19 -0.50 10.76
N PHE A 53 -11.03 0.52 10.68
CA PHE A 53 -11.08 1.61 11.64
C PHE A 53 -12.47 1.70 12.26
N ASP A 54 -12.53 2.15 13.53
CA ASP A 54 -13.78 2.52 14.19
C ASP A 54 -14.42 3.75 13.53
N LYS A 55 -13.56 4.67 13.08
CA LYS A 55 -13.90 5.89 12.32
C LYS A 55 -12.70 6.33 11.49
N MET A 56 -12.93 6.89 10.33
CA MET A 56 -11.89 7.51 9.50
C MET A 56 -11.91 9.04 9.55
N GLU A 57 -13.02 9.61 10.04
CA GLU A 57 -13.19 11.04 10.18
C GLU A 57 -13.59 11.39 11.63
N PHE A 58 -13.09 12.51 12.12
CA PHE A 58 -13.46 13.08 13.40
C PHE A 58 -13.75 14.57 13.23
N ASP A 59 -14.97 14.99 13.55
CA ASP A 59 -15.34 16.40 13.62
C ASP A 59 -15.22 16.84 15.09
N PHE A 60 -14.34 17.81 15.36
CA PHE A 60 -14.17 18.36 16.70
C PHE A 60 -15.16 19.50 17.01
N GLY A 61 -16.10 19.79 16.09
CA GLY A 61 -17.10 20.86 16.26
C GLY A 61 -16.48 22.25 16.21
N THR A 62 -16.91 23.12 17.11
CA THR A 62 -16.41 24.51 17.22
C THR A 62 -15.59 24.66 18.50
N VAL A 63 -14.36 25.15 18.36
CA VAL A 63 -13.45 25.41 19.47
C VAL A 63 -12.84 26.81 19.35
N THR A 64 -12.37 27.39 20.45
CA THR A 64 -11.64 28.66 20.45
C THR A 64 -10.20 28.46 19.99
N GLU A 65 -9.66 29.41 19.27
CA GLU A 65 -8.25 29.44 18.85
C GLU A 65 -7.31 29.28 20.07
N GLY A 66 -6.28 28.43 19.91
CA GLY A 66 -5.34 28.04 20.96
C GLY A 66 -5.74 26.77 21.69
N THR A 67 -6.95 26.24 21.49
CA THR A 67 -7.37 24.95 22.02
C THR A 67 -6.53 23.81 21.42
N ILE A 68 -6.11 22.86 22.25
CA ILE A 68 -5.51 21.61 21.78
C ILE A 68 -6.62 20.56 21.65
N VAL A 69 -6.97 20.23 20.42
CA VAL A 69 -7.92 19.18 20.10
C VAL A 69 -7.18 17.83 20.16
N SER A 70 -7.74 16.86 20.87
CA SER A 70 -7.21 15.49 20.95
C SER A 70 -8.28 14.49 20.57
N THR A 71 -7.90 13.49 19.79
CA THR A 71 -8.79 12.37 19.43
C THR A 71 -7.97 11.08 19.31
N VAL A 72 -8.67 9.95 19.38
CA VAL A 72 -8.11 8.63 19.18
C VAL A 72 -8.90 7.95 18.08
N TYR A 73 -8.19 7.35 17.14
CA TYR A 73 -8.74 6.42 16.14
C TYR A 73 -8.32 5.01 16.55
N LYS A 74 -9.27 4.09 16.58
CA LYS A 74 -8.97 2.69 16.82
C LYS A 74 -8.78 1.98 15.50
N VAL A 75 -7.69 1.23 15.41
CA VAL A 75 -7.31 0.45 14.24
C VAL A 75 -7.31 -1.01 14.63
N THR A 76 -7.99 -1.84 13.84
CA THR A 76 -8.03 -3.30 14.05
C THR A 76 -7.42 -3.99 12.84
N ASN A 77 -6.51 -4.94 13.09
CA ASN A 77 -6.02 -5.82 12.05
C ASN A 77 -7.09 -6.87 11.72
N SER A 78 -7.81 -6.66 10.63
CA SER A 78 -8.82 -7.59 10.10
C SER A 78 -8.23 -8.63 9.15
N GLY A 79 -6.91 -8.62 8.93
CA GLY A 79 -6.19 -9.54 8.06
C GLY A 79 -5.77 -10.84 8.77
N LYS A 80 -4.93 -11.61 8.07
CA LYS A 80 -4.40 -12.90 8.54
C LYS A 80 -2.90 -12.85 8.88
N THR A 81 -2.24 -11.74 8.59
CA THR A 81 -0.82 -11.49 8.89
C THR A 81 -0.68 -10.22 9.71
N ASP A 82 0.44 -10.06 10.38
CA ASP A 82 0.72 -8.89 11.21
C ASP A 82 0.60 -7.59 10.42
N LEU A 83 -0.14 -6.62 10.97
CA LEU A 83 -0.28 -5.28 10.43
C LEU A 83 0.81 -4.38 10.99
N ILE A 84 1.57 -3.74 10.12
CA ILE A 84 2.63 -2.81 10.48
C ILE A 84 2.25 -1.42 9.98
N ILE A 85 2.23 -0.44 10.88
CA ILE A 85 2.13 0.98 10.54
C ILE A 85 3.55 1.55 10.59
N SER A 86 4.18 1.70 9.44
CA SER A 86 5.57 2.14 9.34
C SER A 86 5.73 3.64 9.56
N ASN A 87 4.70 4.43 9.20
CA ASN A 87 4.71 5.89 9.36
C ASN A 87 3.30 6.44 9.54
N ALA A 88 3.20 7.60 10.19
CA ALA A 88 2.00 8.43 10.26
C ALA A 88 2.39 9.90 10.13
N GLU A 89 1.91 10.54 9.09
CA GLU A 89 2.20 11.92 8.77
C GLU A 89 0.92 12.76 8.72
N ALA A 90 0.96 13.93 9.34
CA ALA A 90 -0.11 14.91 9.25
C ALA A 90 0.19 15.94 8.14
N SER A 91 -0.87 16.49 7.54
CA SER A 91 -0.78 17.52 6.50
C SER A 91 -0.17 18.85 6.95
N CYS A 92 0.08 19.03 8.26
CA CYS A 92 0.79 20.19 8.83
C CYS A 92 1.52 19.81 10.11
N GLY A 93 2.58 20.53 10.45
CA GLY A 93 3.30 20.38 11.73
C GLY A 93 2.49 20.79 12.97
N CYS A 94 1.28 21.30 12.81
CA CYS A 94 0.34 21.62 13.88
C CYS A 94 -0.46 20.41 14.39
N THR A 95 -0.32 19.27 13.73
CA THR A 95 -0.99 18.00 14.07
C THR A 95 0.07 16.92 14.28
N VAL A 96 0.03 16.28 15.43
CA VAL A 96 1.01 15.26 15.80
C VAL A 96 0.29 13.94 16.02
N PRO A 97 0.48 12.94 15.13
CA PRO A 97 0.01 11.58 15.33
C PRO A 97 1.00 10.79 16.20
N VAL A 98 0.47 9.94 17.05
CA VAL A 98 1.20 8.92 17.80
C VAL A 98 0.55 7.58 17.52
N TRP A 99 1.32 6.61 17.08
CA TRP A 99 0.84 5.30 16.64
C TRP A 99 1.69 4.17 17.20
N PRO A 100 1.19 2.93 17.30
CA PRO A 100 1.94 1.78 17.75
C PRO A 100 3.14 1.51 16.81
N LYS A 101 4.30 1.25 17.39
CA LYS A 101 5.53 0.91 16.67
C LYS A 101 5.68 -0.61 16.48
N GLU A 102 4.96 -1.37 17.29
CA GLU A 102 4.93 -2.83 17.20
C GLU A 102 3.89 -3.30 16.19
N ALA A 103 4.08 -4.51 15.68
CA ALA A 103 3.13 -5.13 14.79
C ALA A 103 1.83 -5.48 15.52
N ILE A 104 0.69 -5.15 14.91
CA ILE A 104 -0.64 -5.46 15.41
C ILE A 104 -1.03 -6.84 14.86
N LYS A 105 -1.23 -7.81 15.75
CA LYS A 105 -1.55 -9.18 15.36
C LYS A 105 -2.96 -9.29 14.77
N PRO A 106 -3.25 -10.35 13.97
CA PRO A 106 -4.60 -10.61 13.49
C PRO A 106 -5.66 -10.58 14.59
N GLY A 107 -6.71 -9.80 14.39
CA GLY A 107 -7.80 -9.58 15.35
C GLY A 107 -7.50 -8.58 16.47
N GLU A 108 -6.26 -8.12 16.61
CA GLU A 108 -5.86 -7.16 17.62
C GLU A 108 -6.22 -5.73 17.24
N THR A 109 -6.56 -4.91 18.23
CA THR A 109 -6.89 -3.49 18.07
C THR A 109 -5.84 -2.63 18.77
N ALA A 110 -5.40 -1.58 18.09
CA ALA A 110 -4.47 -0.59 18.60
C ALA A 110 -5.03 0.83 18.42
N GLU A 111 -4.37 1.82 19.04
CA GLU A 111 -4.83 3.20 19.06
C GLU A 111 -3.85 4.13 18.34
N ILE A 112 -4.40 5.05 17.56
CA ILE A 112 -3.67 6.16 16.93
C ILE A 112 -4.18 7.44 17.58
N ALA A 113 -3.38 8.04 18.47
CA ALA A 113 -3.71 9.29 19.11
C ALA A 113 -3.27 10.47 18.23
N VAL A 114 -4.13 11.44 18.07
CA VAL A 114 -3.86 12.64 17.25
C VAL A 114 -4.13 13.88 18.07
N LYS A 115 -3.15 14.80 18.11
CA LYS A 115 -3.26 16.11 18.76
C LYS A 115 -3.12 17.21 17.72
N PHE A 116 -4.05 18.15 17.70
CA PHE A 116 -4.05 19.31 16.80
C PHE A 116 -4.05 20.60 17.63
N ASN A 117 -3.02 21.43 17.44
CA ASN A 117 -2.93 22.74 18.06
C ASN A 117 -3.58 23.79 17.14
N THR A 118 -4.67 24.41 17.60
CA THR A 118 -5.44 25.37 16.83
C THR A 118 -4.88 26.80 16.88
N LYS A 119 -3.78 27.06 17.59
CA LYS A 119 -3.13 28.37 17.69
C LYS A 119 -2.70 28.87 16.30
N GLY A 120 -3.15 30.07 15.90
CA GLY A 120 -2.88 30.65 14.59
C GLY A 120 -3.62 29.92 13.44
N LYS A 121 -4.72 29.22 13.75
CA LYS A 121 -5.49 28.42 12.78
C LYS A 121 -6.99 28.75 12.86
N PRO A 122 -7.40 30.01 12.68
CA PRO A 122 -8.83 30.37 12.71
C PRO A 122 -9.60 29.79 11.52
N ASN A 123 -10.92 29.83 11.64
CA ASN A 123 -11.88 29.39 10.64
C ASN A 123 -11.96 27.87 10.50
N ARG A 124 -12.58 27.39 9.41
CA ARG A 124 -12.75 25.97 9.14
C ARG A 124 -11.39 25.29 8.94
N GLN A 125 -11.16 24.26 9.72
CA GLN A 125 -9.94 23.45 9.63
C GLN A 125 -10.28 22.05 9.13
N SER A 126 -9.38 21.52 8.29
CA SER A 126 -9.38 20.11 7.88
C SER A 126 -7.94 19.65 7.80
N LYS A 127 -7.63 18.55 8.48
CA LYS A 127 -6.30 17.95 8.56
C LYS A 127 -6.38 16.49 8.16
N ASN A 128 -5.51 16.07 7.28
CA ASN A 128 -5.36 14.67 6.91
C ASN A 128 -4.16 14.08 7.65
N ILE A 129 -4.33 12.88 8.15
CA ILE A 129 -3.28 12.05 8.73
C ILE A 129 -3.12 10.85 7.82
N THR A 130 -1.99 10.74 7.15
CA THR A 130 -1.66 9.65 6.24
C THR A 130 -0.87 8.59 6.98
N LEU A 131 -1.36 7.36 6.98
CA LEU A 131 -0.69 6.19 7.53
C LEU A 131 -0.04 5.42 6.38
N SER A 132 1.21 5.01 6.56
CA SER A 132 1.89 4.06 5.66
C SER A 132 1.84 2.68 6.31
N THR A 133 1.33 1.68 5.61
CA THR A 133 1.06 0.35 6.15
C THR A 133 1.56 -0.75 5.21
N ASN A 134 1.64 -1.98 5.70
CA ASN A 134 1.94 -3.17 4.88
C ASN A 134 0.68 -3.84 4.30
N THR A 135 -0.45 -3.14 4.26
CA THR A 135 -1.66 -3.61 3.57
C THR A 135 -1.49 -3.59 2.05
N ALA A 136 -2.38 -4.23 1.31
CA ALA A 136 -2.35 -4.21 -0.16
C ALA A 136 -2.47 -2.79 -0.74
N VAL A 137 -3.19 -1.89 -0.06
CA VAL A 137 -3.32 -0.47 -0.43
C VAL A 137 -2.07 0.33 -0.04
N GLY A 138 -1.41 -0.05 1.05
CA GLY A 138 -0.17 0.54 1.54
C GLY A 138 -0.32 1.92 2.18
N ARG A 139 -1.48 2.57 2.03
CA ARG A 139 -1.73 3.94 2.49
C ARG A 139 -3.17 4.13 2.91
N GLU A 140 -3.37 4.64 4.13
CA GLU A 140 -4.68 4.99 4.66
C GLU A 140 -4.71 6.46 5.08
N VAL A 141 -5.87 7.11 5.01
CA VAL A 141 -6.00 8.53 5.36
C VAL A 141 -7.11 8.72 6.38
N LEU A 142 -6.74 9.26 7.54
CA LEU A 142 -7.67 9.69 8.57
C LEU A 142 -7.85 11.21 8.46
N LYS A 143 -9.04 11.70 8.80
CA LYS A 143 -9.40 13.11 8.69
C LYS A 143 -9.86 13.67 10.02
N LEU A 144 -9.35 14.85 10.35
CA LEU A 144 -9.77 15.69 11.48
C LEU A 144 -10.32 17.01 10.94
N SER A 145 -11.53 17.41 11.31
CA SER A 145 -12.12 18.64 10.84
C SER A 145 -12.94 19.35 11.91
N GLY A 146 -13.20 20.65 11.72
CA GLY A 146 -14.03 21.46 12.61
C GLY A 146 -13.84 22.94 12.38
N MET A 147 -14.43 23.77 13.25
CA MET A 147 -14.38 25.23 13.20
C MET A 147 -13.57 25.77 14.38
N VAL A 148 -12.70 26.72 14.09
CA VAL A 148 -11.90 27.44 15.10
C VAL A 148 -12.32 28.90 15.11
N THR A 149 -12.90 29.36 16.21
CA THR A 149 -13.25 30.77 16.41
C THR A 149 -12.02 31.58 16.79
N PRO A 150 -11.74 32.70 16.13
CA PRO A 150 -10.59 33.55 16.48
C PRO A 150 -10.69 34.08 17.89
N THR A 151 -9.55 34.18 18.56
CA THR A 151 -9.47 34.90 19.84
C THR A 151 -9.36 36.40 19.52
N ILE A 152 -10.34 37.20 19.95
CA ILE A 152 -10.29 38.67 19.85
C ILE A 152 -9.19 39.11 20.80
N LYS A 153 -8.09 39.64 20.26
CA LYS A 153 -7.10 40.35 21.05
C LYS A 153 -7.63 41.77 21.27
N ASN A 154 -8.10 42.08 22.44
CA ASN A 154 -8.31 43.44 22.88
C ASN A 154 -6.96 44.13 23.12
#